data_b3ae4e674ae487c9b57814a2b28f4c5c
#
_entry.id   b3ae4e674ae487c9b57814a2b28f4c5c
#
_cell.length_a   1.000
_cell.length_b   1.000
_cell.length_c   1.000
_cell.angle_alpha   90.00
_cell.angle_beta   90.00
_cell.angle_gamma   90.00
#
_symmetry.space_group_name_H-M   'P 1'
#
loop_
_entity.id
_entity.type
_entity.pdbx_description
1 polymer ?
#
loop_
_entity_poly.entity_id
_entity_poly.type
_entity_poly.pdbx_seq_one_letter_code
_entity_poly.pdbx_strand_id
1 'polypeptide(L)'
;MRTMIAISAAAILMLGAITARVGSQPAHANAFDRLTTLVGEWDGTDPTGKHVEDTIRLVSNNTALEETFQTDTDNQMVTMYTPDGNRLALTHYCSKGNQPHLETPAVAASSNEFAFAFTGAANLASNDDMHMHGLTLKIEDNDHFSETWTLMANGKEHTETFHLTRKK
;
A
#
# COMPACT_ATOMS: atom_id res chain seq x y z
N MET A 1 52.19 -48.53 49.91
CA MET A 1 50.77 -48.17 49.67
C MET A 1 50.68 -46.67 49.39
N ARG A 2 50.52 -46.30 48.12
CA ARG A 2 50.33 -44.88 47.72
C ARG A 2 48.89 -44.71 47.17
N THR A 3 48.10 -43.98 47.91
CA THR A 3 46.71 -43.70 47.60
C THR A 3 46.64 -42.56 46.55
N MET A 4 46.13 -42.87 45.34
CA MET A 4 45.89 -41.86 44.31
C MET A 4 44.48 -41.25 44.49
N ILE A 5 44.45 -39.99 44.71
CA ILE A 5 43.17 -39.16 44.77
C ILE A 5 42.87 -38.73 43.36
N ALA A 6 41.77 -39.19 42.81
CA ALA A 6 41.22 -38.70 41.51
C ALA A 6 40.38 -37.43 41.75
N ILE A 7 40.77 -36.34 41.12
CA ILE A 7 40.02 -35.07 41.09
C ILE A 7 39.18 -35.07 39.85
N SER A 8 37.85 -35.19 40.01
CA SER A 8 36.88 -35.02 38.90
C SER A 8 36.58 -33.55 38.71
N ALA A 9 36.97 -33.00 37.56
CA ALA A 9 36.60 -31.67 37.14
C ALA A 9 35.22 -31.70 36.46
N ALA A 10 34.21 -31.13 37.12
CA ALA A 10 32.90 -30.91 36.50
C ALA A 10 32.91 -29.62 35.66
N ALA A 11 32.81 -29.76 34.34
CA ALA A 11 32.65 -28.61 33.45
C ALA A 11 31.19 -28.18 33.43
N ILE A 12 30.89 -26.99 33.97
CA ILE A 12 29.57 -26.36 33.87
C ILE A 12 29.48 -25.62 32.53
N LEU A 13 28.73 -26.18 31.60
CA LEU A 13 28.37 -25.47 30.37
C LEU A 13 27.28 -24.41 30.69
N MET A 14 27.68 -23.16 30.71
CA MET A 14 26.72 -22.02 30.71
C MET A 14 26.12 -21.84 29.30
N LEU A 15 24.92 -22.34 29.07
CA LEU A 15 24.12 -21.98 27.89
C LEU A 15 23.61 -20.55 28.05
N GLY A 16 24.30 -19.61 27.42
CA GLY A 16 23.82 -18.23 27.32
C GLY A 16 22.61 -18.15 26.36
N ALA A 17 21.42 -17.96 26.88
CA ALA A 17 20.24 -17.65 26.07
C ALA A 17 20.41 -16.27 25.44
N ILE A 18 20.72 -16.21 24.13
CA ILE A 18 20.66 -14.98 23.34
C ILE A 18 19.19 -14.70 23.08
N THR A 19 18.59 -13.88 23.93
CA THR A 19 17.26 -13.30 23.62
C THR A 19 17.47 -12.24 22.55
N ALA A 20 17.23 -12.59 21.29
CA ALA A 20 17.09 -11.61 20.23
C ALA A 20 15.91 -10.69 20.60
N ARG A 21 16.21 -9.48 21.03
CA ARG A 21 15.20 -8.42 21.11
C ARG A 21 14.80 -8.12 19.66
N VAL A 22 13.61 -8.55 19.28
CA VAL A 22 12.93 -7.96 18.11
C VAL A 22 12.72 -6.51 18.47
N GLY A 23 13.61 -5.65 17.99
CA GLY A 23 13.46 -4.21 18.15
C GLY A 23 12.18 -3.81 17.42
N SER A 24 11.14 -3.39 18.14
CA SER A 24 10.06 -2.64 17.54
C SER A 24 10.69 -1.39 16.94
N GLN A 25 10.67 -1.29 15.62
CA GLN A 25 11.05 -0.07 14.92
C GLN A 25 10.20 1.06 15.51
N PRO A 26 10.80 2.20 15.91
CA PRO A 26 10.00 3.31 16.41
C PRO A 26 8.98 3.65 15.31
N ALA A 27 7.72 3.77 15.70
CA ALA A 27 6.67 4.24 14.82
C ALA A 27 6.98 5.70 14.48
N HIS A 28 7.79 5.91 13.43
CA HIS A 28 7.85 7.19 12.77
C HIS A 28 6.50 7.35 12.07
N ALA A 29 5.71 8.34 12.48
CA ALA A 29 4.55 8.75 11.70
C ALA A 29 5.03 8.94 10.26
N ASN A 30 4.57 8.10 9.37
CA ASN A 30 4.95 8.14 7.95
C ASN A 30 3.71 8.45 7.11
N ALA A 31 3.91 8.73 5.84
CA ALA A 31 2.81 9.02 4.92
C ALA A 31 1.79 7.85 4.83
N PHE A 32 2.23 6.62 5.07
CA PHE A 32 1.36 5.44 5.08
C PHE A 32 0.36 5.49 6.25
N ASP A 33 0.76 5.95 7.45
CA ASP A 33 -0.16 6.11 8.58
C ASP A 33 -1.31 7.06 8.23
N ARG A 34 -1.07 8.06 7.37
CA ARG A 34 -2.10 8.96 6.89
C ARG A 34 -3.08 8.26 5.95
N LEU A 35 -2.60 7.37 5.05
CA LEU A 35 -3.47 6.55 4.21
C LEU A 35 -4.34 5.60 5.03
N THR A 36 -3.85 5.09 6.18
CA THR A 36 -4.65 4.16 7.00
C THR A 36 -5.92 4.78 7.56
N THR A 37 -6.05 6.11 7.58
CA THR A 37 -7.31 6.79 7.97
C THR A 37 -8.44 6.56 6.98
N LEU A 38 -8.13 6.09 5.75
CA LEU A 38 -9.11 5.74 4.72
C LEU A 38 -9.72 4.36 4.92
N VAL A 39 -9.25 3.54 5.86
CA VAL A 39 -9.84 2.21 6.12
C VAL A 39 -11.34 2.34 6.36
N GLY A 40 -12.13 1.59 5.59
CA GLY A 40 -13.59 1.61 5.62
C GLY A 40 -14.23 1.32 4.28
N GLU A 41 -15.53 1.54 4.22
CA GLU A 41 -16.35 1.41 3.00
C GLU A 41 -16.76 2.80 2.52
N TRP A 42 -16.77 2.98 1.21
CA TRP A 42 -17.00 4.27 0.56
C TRP A 42 -17.94 4.13 -0.62
N ASP A 43 -18.77 5.15 -0.81
CA ASP A 43 -19.63 5.32 -1.96
C ASP A 43 -19.22 6.56 -2.75
N GLY A 44 -19.30 6.47 -4.07
CA GLY A 44 -19.00 7.61 -4.93
C GLY A 44 -19.71 7.55 -6.26
N THR A 45 -19.33 8.45 -7.13
CA THR A 45 -19.77 8.48 -8.53
C THR A 45 -18.58 8.69 -9.45
N ASP A 46 -18.61 8.04 -10.61
CA ASP A 46 -17.69 8.35 -11.68
C ASP A 46 -18.03 9.70 -12.34
N PRO A 47 -17.16 10.24 -13.24
CA PRO A 47 -17.44 11.52 -13.94
C PRO A 47 -18.73 11.54 -14.77
N THR A 48 -19.32 10.38 -15.05
CA THR A 48 -20.61 10.27 -15.77
C THR A 48 -21.81 10.23 -14.83
N GLY A 49 -21.59 10.22 -13.50
CA GLY A 49 -22.61 10.10 -12.46
C GLY A 49 -23.01 8.66 -12.15
N LYS A 50 -22.29 7.65 -12.65
CA LYS A 50 -22.53 6.25 -12.34
C LYS A 50 -21.96 5.94 -10.96
N HIS A 51 -22.70 5.15 -10.17
CA HIS A 51 -22.31 4.74 -8.83
C HIS A 51 -21.04 3.87 -8.85
N VAL A 52 -20.14 4.13 -7.91
CA VAL A 52 -18.94 3.34 -7.63
C VAL A 52 -18.89 3.00 -6.15
N GLU A 53 -18.37 1.83 -5.82
CA GLU A 53 -18.09 1.40 -4.46
C GLU A 53 -16.59 1.19 -4.29
N ASP A 54 -16.09 1.56 -3.12
CA ASP A 54 -14.72 1.33 -2.76
C ASP A 54 -14.62 0.80 -1.33
N THR A 55 -13.73 -0.16 -1.12
CA THR A 55 -13.45 -0.75 0.19
C THR A 55 -11.96 -0.76 0.44
N ILE A 56 -11.55 -0.10 1.52
CA ILE A 56 -10.14 0.00 1.91
C ILE A 56 -9.92 -0.73 3.23
N ARG A 57 -8.94 -1.62 3.28
CA ARG A 57 -8.61 -2.40 4.47
C ARG A 57 -7.10 -2.56 4.68
N LEU A 58 -6.69 -2.67 5.94
CA LEU A 58 -5.33 -3.07 6.29
C LEU A 58 -5.16 -4.58 6.12
N VAL A 59 -4.07 -4.98 5.50
CA VAL A 59 -3.67 -6.37 5.26
C VAL A 59 -2.21 -6.60 5.66
N SER A 60 -1.72 -7.85 5.53
CA SER A 60 -0.31 -8.18 5.79
C SER A 60 0.20 -7.68 7.15
N ASN A 61 -0.54 -7.97 8.22
CA ASN A 61 -0.20 -7.52 9.58
C ASN A 61 -0.07 -5.97 9.68
N ASN A 62 -0.98 -5.25 9.01
CA ASN A 62 -1.07 -3.78 8.96
C ASN A 62 0.13 -3.10 8.27
N THR A 63 0.83 -3.80 7.38
CA THR A 63 1.95 -3.22 6.62
C THR A 63 1.60 -2.86 5.18
N ALA A 64 0.38 -3.16 4.74
CA ALA A 64 -0.14 -2.77 3.44
C ALA A 64 -1.61 -2.39 3.54
N LEU A 65 -2.08 -1.51 2.64
CA LEU A 65 -3.49 -1.25 2.39
C LEU A 65 -3.91 -1.95 1.11
N GLU A 66 -5.04 -2.62 1.15
CA GLU A 66 -5.75 -3.12 -0.01
C GLU A 66 -6.98 -2.26 -0.21
N GLU A 67 -7.10 -1.72 -1.39
CA GLU A 67 -8.29 -1.06 -1.90
C GLU A 67 -8.95 -1.98 -2.92
N THR A 68 -10.26 -2.13 -2.83
CA THR A 68 -11.08 -2.84 -3.80
C THR A 68 -12.07 -1.85 -4.39
N PHE A 69 -11.83 -1.45 -5.62
CA PHE A 69 -12.64 -0.47 -6.33
C PHE A 69 -13.54 -1.17 -7.35
N GLN A 70 -14.82 -0.84 -7.35
CA GLN A 70 -15.82 -1.48 -8.19
C GLN A 70 -16.72 -0.45 -8.85
N THR A 71 -16.69 -0.40 -10.19
CA THR A 71 -17.56 0.47 -10.99
C THR A 71 -18.86 -0.22 -11.41
N ASP A 72 -18.83 -1.56 -11.50
CA ASP A 72 -19.96 -2.45 -11.77
C ASP A 72 -19.57 -3.89 -11.37
N THR A 73 -20.48 -4.84 -11.53
CA THR A 73 -20.26 -6.23 -11.07
C THR A 73 -19.11 -6.95 -11.76
N ASP A 74 -18.65 -6.49 -12.91
CA ASP A 74 -17.67 -7.20 -13.75
C ASP A 74 -16.30 -6.51 -13.81
N ASN A 75 -16.17 -5.28 -13.25
CA ASN A 75 -14.96 -4.46 -13.31
C ASN A 75 -14.38 -4.16 -11.93
N GLN A 76 -14.28 -5.19 -11.09
CA GLN A 76 -13.55 -5.07 -9.84
C GLN A 76 -12.06 -4.92 -10.11
N MET A 77 -11.43 -3.93 -9.48
CA MET A 77 -10.00 -3.67 -9.51
C MET A 77 -9.46 -3.65 -8.08
N VAL A 78 -8.19 -3.98 -7.93
CA VAL A 78 -7.53 -3.97 -6.62
C VAL A 78 -6.28 -3.11 -6.71
N THR A 79 -6.08 -2.25 -5.71
CA THR A 79 -4.83 -1.49 -5.55
C THR A 79 -4.19 -1.85 -4.21
N MET A 80 -2.91 -2.19 -4.25
CA MET A 80 -2.12 -2.48 -3.06
C MET A 80 -1.16 -1.33 -2.79
N TYR A 81 -1.32 -0.64 -1.67
CA TYR A 81 -0.42 0.44 -1.22
C TYR A 81 0.54 -0.06 -0.15
N THR A 82 1.80 0.28 -0.27
CA THR A 82 2.86 -0.09 0.68
C THR A 82 3.77 1.10 1.01
N PRO A 83 4.28 1.20 2.24
CA PRO A 83 5.33 2.16 2.56
C PRO A 83 6.68 1.74 1.96
N ASP A 84 7.45 2.70 1.46
CA ASP A 84 8.84 2.53 1.03
C ASP A 84 9.69 3.68 1.60
N GLY A 85 10.16 3.52 2.83
CA GLY A 85 10.85 4.58 3.56
C GLY A 85 9.95 5.79 3.79
N ASN A 86 10.30 6.94 3.19
CA ASN A 86 9.50 8.16 3.21
C ASN A 86 8.65 8.36 1.94
N ARG A 87 8.54 7.33 1.09
CA ARG A 87 7.71 7.28 -0.10
C ARG A 87 6.57 6.28 0.11
N LEU A 88 5.65 6.28 -0.82
CA LEU A 88 4.62 5.27 -0.97
C LEU A 88 4.75 4.62 -2.35
N ALA A 89 4.54 3.32 -2.41
CA ALA A 89 4.45 2.57 -3.65
C ALA A 89 3.06 1.93 -3.75
N LEU A 90 2.57 1.76 -4.97
CA LEU A 90 1.38 0.99 -5.23
C LEU A 90 1.53 0.04 -6.42
N THR A 91 0.75 -1.02 -6.41
CA THR A 91 0.48 -1.88 -7.56
C THR A 91 -1.02 -1.92 -7.79
N HIS A 92 -1.44 -1.50 -8.99
CA HIS A 92 -2.84 -1.54 -9.40
C HIS A 92 -3.12 -2.77 -10.26
N TYR A 93 -4.03 -3.64 -9.82
CA TYR A 93 -4.46 -4.83 -10.57
C TYR A 93 -5.67 -4.45 -11.43
N CYS A 94 -5.37 -4.02 -12.65
CA CYS A 94 -6.34 -3.44 -13.56
C CYS A 94 -7.24 -4.49 -14.21
N SER A 95 -8.51 -4.16 -14.42
CA SER A 95 -9.46 -4.97 -15.20
C SER A 95 -9.02 -5.16 -16.67
N LYS A 96 -8.02 -4.41 -17.15
CA LYS A 96 -7.39 -4.59 -18.47
C LYS A 96 -6.35 -5.70 -18.50
N GLY A 97 -6.06 -6.35 -17.34
CA GLY A 97 -5.16 -7.48 -17.25
C GLY A 97 -3.69 -7.13 -17.06
N ASN A 98 -3.33 -5.85 -16.97
CA ASN A 98 -2.00 -5.40 -16.61
C ASN A 98 -1.93 -4.94 -15.13
N GLN A 99 -0.71 -4.83 -14.61
CA GLN A 99 -0.46 -4.44 -13.23
C GLN A 99 0.55 -3.27 -13.20
N PRO A 100 0.07 -2.02 -13.34
CA PRO A 100 0.90 -0.84 -13.19
C PRO A 100 1.49 -0.70 -11.79
N HIS A 101 2.75 -0.27 -11.72
CA HIS A 101 3.46 0.10 -10.52
C HIS A 101 3.65 1.61 -10.52
N LEU A 102 3.26 2.27 -9.44
CA LEU A 102 3.40 3.71 -9.29
C LEU A 102 4.04 4.03 -7.93
N GLU A 103 4.78 5.13 -7.88
CA GLU A 103 5.44 5.59 -6.65
C GLU A 103 5.26 7.08 -6.45
N THR A 104 5.21 7.52 -5.19
CA THR A 104 5.31 8.94 -4.86
C THR A 104 6.77 9.38 -4.78
N PRO A 105 7.10 10.67 -4.92
CA PRO A 105 8.32 11.21 -4.33
C PRO A 105 8.31 11.09 -2.81
N ALA A 106 9.34 11.57 -2.12
CA ALA A 106 9.32 11.67 -0.66
C ALA A 106 8.12 12.52 -0.20
N VAL A 107 7.29 11.97 0.71
CA VAL A 107 6.05 12.58 1.18
C VAL A 107 6.12 12.84 2.68
N ALA A 108 5.68 14.02 3.11
CA ALA A 108 5.58 14.34 4.53
C ALA A 108 4.47 13.51 5.20
N ALA A 109 4.69 13.06 6.44
CA ALA A 109 3.71 12.30 7.20
C ALA A 109 2.37 13.05 7.43
N SER A 110 2.39 14.38 7.37
CA SER A 110 1.20 15.24 7.51
C SER A 110 0.51 15.56 6.18
N SER A 111 0.97 14.99 5.05
CA SER A 111 0.36 15.25 3.75
C SER A 111 -1.06 14.70 3.69
N ASN A 112 -1.94 15.44 3.05
CA ASN A 112 -3.28 14.99 2.68
C ASN A 112 -3.40 14.71 1.18
N GLU A 113 -2.32 14.87 0.42
CA GLU A 113 -2.29 14.66 -1.02
C GLU A 113 -1.07 13.81 -1.39
N PHE A 114 -1.30 12.78 -2.20
CA PHE A 114 -0.32 11.78 -2.59
C PHE A 114 -0.38 11.62 -4.11
N ALA A 115 0.65 12.12 -4.79
CA ALA A 115 0.79 12.01 -6.24
C ALA A 115 1.70 10.83 -6.58
N PHE A 116 1.14 9.78 -7.15
CA PHE A 116 1.84 8.59 -7.61
C PHE A 116 2.10 8.70 -9.11
N ALA A 117 3.34 8.49 -9.51
CA ALA A 117 3.78 8.48 -10.90
C ALA A 117 4.13 7.06 -11.35
N PHE A 118 3.86 6.73 -12.60
CA PHE A 118 4.15 5.44 -13.21
C PHE A 118 5.65 5.14 -13.20
N THR A 119 6.01 3.93 -12.77
CA THR A 119 7.39 3.42 -12.75
C THR A 119 7.57 2.17 -13.60
N GLY A 120 6.48 1.51 -13.99
CA GLY A 120 6.49 0.31 -14.81
C GLY A 120 5.19 -0.47 -14.69
N ALA A 121 5.07 -1.57 -15.41
CA ALA A 121 3.92 -2.47 -15.29
C ALA A 121 4.29 -3.91 -15.64
N ALA A 122 3.64 -4.87 -14.98
CA ALA A 122 3.60 -6.25 -15.47
C ALA A 122 2.47 -6.41 -16.49
N ASN A 123 2.63 -7.35 -17.43
CA ASN A 123 1.69 -7.67 -18.51
C ASN A 123 1.29 -6.46 -19.38
N LEU A 124 2.21 -5.56 -19.62
CA LEU A 124 2.06 -4.43 -20.54
C LEU A 124 2.97 -4.66 -21.74
N ALA A 125 2.43 -4.75 -22.94
CA ALA A 125 3.21 -5.04 -24.16
C ALA A 125 3.92 -3.79 -24.68
N SER A 126 3.33 -2.60 -24.49
CA SER A 126 3.87 -1.30 -24.89
C SER A 126 3.43 -0.22 -23.91
N ASN A 127 4.25 0.80 -23.70
CA ASN A 127 3.87 1.97 -22.89
C ASN A 127 2.71 2.78 -23.51
N ASP A 128 2.39 2.56 -24.77
CA ASP A 128 1.24 3.20 -25.44
C ASP A 128 -0.07 2.41 -25.23
N ASP A 129 0.01 1.17 -24.72
CA ASP A 129 -1.16 0.36 -24.41
C ASP A 129 -1.91 0.95 -23.21
N MET A 130 -3.19 0.61 -23.13
CA MET A 130 -4.06 1.12 -22.07
C MET A 130 -3.61 0.63 -20.70
N HIS A 131 -3.23 1.57 -19.80
CA HIS A 131 -2.86 1.30 -18.41
C HIS A 131 -3.06 2.53 -17.53
N MET A 132 -3.18 2.34 -16.21
CA MET A 132 -3.13 3.45 -15.27
C MET A 132 -1.71 3.99 -15.19
N HIS A 133 -1.54 5.29 -15.47
CA HIS A 133 -0.26 5.98 -15.60
C HIS A 133 0.04 6.94 -14.45
N GLY A 134 -0.95 7.27 -13.65
CA GLY A 134 -0.82 8.12 -12.48
C GLY A 134 -2.04 8.06 -11.59
N LEU A 135 -1.85 8.43 -10.33
CA LEU A 135 -2.91 8.62 -9.35
C LEU A 135 -2.59 9.84 -8.49
N THR A 136 -3.53 10.75 -8.33
CA THR A 136 -3.52 11.72 -7.23
C THR A 136 -4.64 11.37 -6.26
N LEU A 137 -4.28 10.90 -5.06
CA LEU A 137 -5.20 10.64 -3.96
C LEU A 137 -5.18 11.82 -3.01
N LYS A 138 -6.35 12.40 -2.70
CA LYS A 138 -6.48 13.54 -1.81
C LYS A 138 -7.49 13.26 -0.71
N ILE A 139 -7.04 13.30 0.55
CA ILE A 139 -7.88 13.20 1.73
C ILE A 139 -8.42 14.59 2.04
N GLU A 140 -9.72 14.78 1.89
CA GLU A 140 -10.38 16.09 2.11
C GLU A 140 -10.71 16.27 3.60
N ASP A 141 -11.33 15.24 4.20
CA ASP A 141 -11.62 15.16 5.64
C ASP A 141 -11.75 13.69 6.08
N ASN A 142 -12.42 13.41 7.21
CA ASN A 142 -12.60 12.06 7.73
C ASN A 142 -13.63 11.23 6.94
N ASP A 143 -14.52 11.90 6.22
CA ASP A 143 -15.66 11.29 5.53
C ASP A 143 -15.60 11.50 4.01
N HIS A 144 -14.57 12.20 3.49
CA HIS A 144 -14.43 12.48 2.07
C HIS A 144 -12.98 12.36 1.60
N PHE A 145 -12.79 11.70 0.47
CA PHE A 145 -11.54 11.74 -0.30
C PHE A 145 -11.83 11.69 -1.80
N SER A 146 -10.83 12.03 -2.58
CA SER A 146 -10.93 11.95 -4.04
C SER A 146 -9.72 11.26 -4.64
N GLU A 147 -9.94 10.58 -5.74
CA GLU A 147 -8.94 9.95 -6.58
C GLU A 147 -9.02 10.50 -7.98
N THR A 148 -7.92 11.07 -8.45
CA THR A 148 -7.77 11.45 -9.85
C THR A 148 -6.80 10.47 -10.50
N TRP A 149 -7.34 9.55 -11.27
CA TRP A 149 -6.58 8.59 -12.04
C TRP A 149 -6.20 9.17 -13.41
N THR A 150 -4.97 8.94 -13.82
CA THR A 150 -4.48 9.22 -15.18
C THR A 150 -4.37 7.90 -15.92
N LEU A 151 -5.14 7.75 -16.97
CA LEU A 151 -5.13 6.61 -17.89
C LEU A 151 -4.30 6.96 -19.12
N MET A 152 -3.31 6.12 -19.48
CA MET A 152 -2.66 6.14 -20.78
C MET A 152 -3.47 5.28 -21.75
N ALA A 153 -3.80 5.81 -22.93
CA ALA A 153 -4.44 5.05 -23.99
C ALA A 153 -4.01 5.61 -25.36
N ASN A 154 -3.49 4.74 -26.24
CA ASN A 154 -2.98 5.13 -27.57
C ASN A 154 -1.97 6.28 -27.51
N GLY A 155 -1.08 6.27 -26.51
CA GLY A 155 -0.05 7.29 -26.30
C GLY A 155 -0.58 8.66 -25.85
N LYS A 156 -1.82 8.69 -25.30
CA LYS A 156 -2.44 9.92 -24.78
C LYS A 156 -2.95 9.70 -23.36
N GLU A 157 -2.77 10.71 -22.53
CA GLU A 157 -3.28 10.71 -21.18
C GLU A 157 -4.73 11.23 -21.13
N HIS A 158 -5.52 10.56 -20.31
CA HIS A 158 -6.89 10.93 -19.95
C HIS A 158 -7.02 10.87 -18.43
N THR A 159 -7.67 11.85 -17.82
CA THR A 159 -7.88 11.88 -16.36
C THR A 159 -9.36 11.71 -16.02
N GLU A 160 -9.59 10.94 -14.95
CA GLU A 160 -10.92 10.75 -14.36
C GLU A 160 -10.83 10.97 -12.85
N THR A 161 -11.75 11.72 -12.28
CA THR A 161 -11.80 11.98 -10.85
C THR A 161 -13.02 11.32 -10.23
N PHE A 162 -12.80 10.56 -9.18
CA PHE A 162 -13.83 9.94 -8.34
C PHE A 162 -13.86 10.68 -7.00
N HIS A 163 -15.06 11.06 -6.57
CA HIS A 163 -15.30 11.64 -5.25
C HIS A 163 -16.01 10.61 -4.39
N LEU A 164 -15.40 10.27 -3.25
CA LEU A 164 -15.83 9.18 -2.40
C LEU A 164 -16.25 9.72 -1.03
N THR A 165 -17.38 9.22 -0.54
CA THR A 165 -17.97 9.56 0.75
C THR A 165 -18.07 8.29 1.59
N ARG A 166 -17.68 8.37 2.87
CA ARG A 166 -17.69 7.22 3.78
C ARG A 166 -19.09 6.70 4.02
N LYS A 167 -19.29 5.38 3.88
CA LYS A 167 -20.53 4.70 4.29
C LYS A 167 -20.68 4.78 5.82
N LYS A 168 -21.90 5.02 6.30
CA LYS A 168 -22.26 5.11 7.73
C LYS A 168 -22.91 3.85 8.23
#